data_f06c34c25a738f0a9310b651b2e17514
#
_entry.id   f06c34c25a738f0a9310b651b2e17514
#
_cell.length_a   1.000
_cell.length_b   1.000
_cell.length_c   1.000
_cell.angle_alpha   90.00
_cell.angle_beta   90.00
_cell.angle_gamma   90.00
#
_symmetry.space_group_name_H-M   'P 1'
#
loop_
_entity.id
_entity.type
_entity.pdbx_description
1 polymer ?
#
loop_
_entity_poly.entity_id
_entity_poly.type
_entity_poly.pdbx_seq_one_letter_code
_entity_poly.pdbx_strand_id
1 'polypeptide(L)'
;MAVSAALGEDRLYDDQRVVAIDFMEVQPRDIRRYITPDGRNPFAEWLSSLRDLNAVVKIEQRLDRVRLGNLGNSKSVGEGVCELKVDFWPGYRVYFGQFGSTIVLILCGGDKSSQEQDIRKAKEYWKEYEERENAN
;
A
#
# COMPACT_ATOMS: atom_id res chain seq x y z
N MET A 1 5.50 -11.32 25.64
CA MET A 1 6.10 -10.65 25.48
C MET A 1 6.75 -10.37 24.81
N ALA A 2 6.83 -10.39 24.64
CA ALA A 2 7.51 -10.08 24.25
C ALA A 2 7.94 -9.08 24.25
N VAL A 3 8.03 -8.78 24.41
CA VAL A 3 8.46 -7.92 24.38
C VAL A 3 9.26 -7.69 24.76
N SER A 4 9.44 -8.07 25.03
CA SER A 4 10.23 -7.78 25.29
C SER A 4 10.97 -8.04 25.21
N ALA A 5 11.06 -8.30 25.29
CA ALA A 5 11.87 -8.32 25.24
C ALA A 5 12.34 -8.11 24.55
N ALA A 6 12.36 -7.98 24.25
CA ALA A 6 12.93 -7.63 23.81
C ALA A 6 13.50 -6.81 23.99
N LEU A 7 13.40 -6.66 24.34
CA LEU A 7 13.83 -5.94 24.70
C LEU A 7 14.26 -5.68 25.50
N GLY A 8 14.37 -5.57 26.17
CA GLY A 8 14.72 -5.32 26.96
C GLY A 8 14.37 -4.94 27.83
N GLU A 9 14.14 -4.91 28.20
CA GLU A 9 13.87 -4.50 28.82
C GLU A 9 14.01 -3.73 29.43
N ASP A 10 14.08 -3.33 29.76
CA ASP A 10 14.18 -2.47 30.29
C ASP A 10 14.55 -1.43 30.09
N ARG A 11 14.61 -1.03 29.74
CA ARG A 11 14.89 0.02 29.52
C ARG A 11 14.14 0.87 29.33
N LEU A 12 13.50 1.09 29.72
CA LEU A 12 12.69 1.75 29.18
C LEU A 12 11.67 2.05 29.99
N TYR A 13 11.15 2.07 30.73
CA TYR A 13 10.43 2.40 31.63
C TYR A 13 9.29 3.34 31.30
N ASP A 14 9.20 4.62 31.52
CA ASP A 14 8.35 5.55 30.81
C ASP A 14 8.60 5.41 29.32
N ASP A 15 9.85 5.11 29.01
CA ASP A 15 10.26 4.84 27.65
C ASP A 15 9.54 3.63 27.08
N GLN A 16 9.24 2.64 27.88
CA GLN A 16 8.50 1.47 27.43
C GLN A 16 7.09 1.84 27.01
N ARG A 17 6.47 2.78 27.68
CA ARG A 17 5.14 3.23 27.28
C ARG A 17 5.19 3.92 25.94
N VAL A 18 6.20 4.76 25.71
CA VAL A 18 6.36 5.45 24.44
C VAL A 18 6.57 4.44 23.32
N VAL A 19 7.41 3.43 23.56
CA VAL A 19 7.64 2.38 22.57
C VAL A 19 6.35 1.62 22.27
N ALA A 20 5.54 1.33 23.28
CA ALA A 20 4.28 0.62 23.08
C ALA A 20 3.31 1.46 22.23
N ILE A 21 3.27 2.78 22.45
CA ILE A 21 2.42 3.65 21.65
C ILE A 21 2.87 3.64 20.20
N ASP A 22 4.18 3.76 19.97
CA ASP A 22 4.71 3.73 18.61
C ASP A 22 4.41 2.41 17.93
N PHE A 23 4.53 1.31 18.65
CA PHE A 23 4.22 0.00 18.10
C PHE A 23 2.74 -0.08 17.69
N MET A 24 1.84 0.48 18.49
CA MET A 24 0.42 0.46 18.17
C MET A 24 0.07 1.33 16.96
N GLU A 25 0.86 2.37 16.71
CA GLU A 25 0.62 3.22 15.55
C GLU A 25 1.18 2.62 14.27
N VAL A 26 2.21 1.80 14.36
CA VAL A 26 2.86 1.19 13.20
C VAL A 26 2.43 -0.27 13.14
N GLN A 27 1.41 -0.53 12.33
CA GLN A 27 0.85 -1.87 12.19
C GLN A 27 1.33 -2.50 10.89
N PRO A 28 1.92 -3.70 10.95
CA PRO A 28 2.25 -4.42 9.70
C PRO A 28 1.01 -4.61 8.86
N ARG A 29 1.19 -4.58 7.53
CA ARG A 29 0.10 -4.71 6.58
C ARG A 29 0.31 -5.91 5.69
N ASP A 30 -0.80 -6.56 5.37
CA ASP A 30 -0.82 -7.66 4.41
C ASP A 30 -1.11 -7.04 3.05
N ILE A 31 -0.12 -7.06 2.16
CA ILE A 31 -0.27 -6.47 0.83
C ILE A 31 -0.68 -7.55 -0.15
N ARG A 32 -1.79 -7.31 -0.85
CA ARG A 32 -2.30 -8.21 -1.86
C ARG A 32 -2.48 -7.43 -3.15
N ARG A 33 -2.50 -8.13 -4.28
CA ARG A 33 -2.68 -7.50 -5.58
C ARG A 33 -4.05 -7.86 -6.14
N TYR A 34 -4.72 -6.87 -6.68
CA TYR A 34 -6.02 -7.05 -7.30
C TYR A 34 -5.86 -7.88 -8.58
N ILE A 35 -6.74 -8.86 -8.74
CA ILE A 35 -6.84 -9.69 -9.95
C ILE A 35 -8.23 -9.46 -10.52
N THR A 36 -8.31 -9.12 -11.80
CA THR A 36 -9.60 -8.89 -12.47
C THR A 36 -10.37 -10.20 -12.57
N PRO A 37 -11.68 -10.13 -12.83
CA PRO A 37 -12.46 -11.36 -12.99
C PRO A 37 -11.94 -12.29 -14.09
N ASP A 38 -11.30 -11.76 -15.12
CA ASP A 38 -10.71 -12.57 -16.19
C ASP A 38 -9.25 -12.92 -15.95
N GLY A 39 -8.74 -12.70 -14.72
CA GLY A 39 -7.44 -13.21 -14.32
C GLY A 39 -6.25 -12.32 -14.58
N ARG A 40 -6.47 -11.08 -14.96
CA ARG A 40 -5.36 -10.13 -15.18
C ARG A 40 -4.93 -9.50 -13.86
N ASN A 41 -3.67 -9.09 -13.81
CA ASN A 41 -3.09 -8.37 -12.69
C ASN A 41 -2.63 -6.99 -13.19
N PRO A 42 -3.49 -5.96 -13.07
CA PRO A 42 -3.17 -4.66 -13.66
C PRO A 42 -1.90 -4.02 -13.10
N PHE A 43 -1.64 -4.18 -11.82
CA PHE A 43 -0.41 -3.61 -11.24
C PHE A 43 0.82 -4.29 -11.81
N ALA A 44 0.80 -5.62 -11.91
CA ALA A 44 1.94 -6.35 -12.47
C ALA A 44 2.15 -6.00 -13.94
N GLU A 45 1.07 -5.82 -14.70
CA GLU A 45 1.16 -5.42 -16.09
C GLU A 45 1.84 -4.05 -16.22
N TRP A 46 1.41 -3.11 -15.38
CA TRP A 46 1.99 -1.78 -15.40
C TRP A 46 3.47 -1.83 -14.99
N LEU A 47 3.78 -2.53 -13.93
CA LEU A 47 5.14 -2.62 -13.42
C LEU A 47 6.08 -3.21 -14.49
N SER A 48 5.60 -4.22 -15.22
CA SER A 48 6.36 -4.86 -16.28
C SER A 48 6.56 -3.94 -17.48
N SER A 49 5.72 -2.93 -17.65
CA SER A 49 5.83 -1.99 -18.76
C SER A 49 6.90 -0.93 -18.55
N LEU A 50 7.39 -0.78 -17.32
CA LEU A 50 8.38 0.24 -17.01
C LEU A 50 9.75 -0.18 -17.52
N ARG A 51 10.39 0.72 -18.26
CA ARG A 51 11.71 0.44 -18.83
C ARG A 51 12.83 0.69 -17.84
N ASP A 52 12.61 1.60 -16.90
CA ASP A 52 13.62 1.97 -15.92
C ASP A 52 13.56 0.99 -14.76
N LEU A 53 14.52 0.08 -14.68
CA LEU A 53 14.56 -0.91 -13.62
C LEU A 53 14.78 -0.28 -12.24
N ASN A 54 15.44 0.88 -12.21
CA ASN A 54 15.58 1.61 -10.94
C ASN A 54 14.23 2.07 -10.42
N ALA A 55 13.32 2.46 -11.32
CA ALA A 55 11.98 2.84 -10.93
C ALA A 55 11.25 1.64 -10.33
N VAL A 56 11.37 0.47 -10.95
CA VAL A 56 10.75 -0.75 -10.42
C VAL A 56 11.24 -1.03 -9.00
N VAL A 57 12.55 -0.93 -8.80
CA VAL A 57 13.12 -1.16 -7.47
C VAL A 57 12.58 -0.15 -6.46
N LYS A 58 12.49 1.12 -6.84
CA LYS A 58 11.98 2.15 -5.93
C LYS A 58 10.51 1.92 -5.58
N ILE A 59 9.72 1.49 -6.54
CA ILE A 59 8.31 1.18 -6.30
C ILE A 59 8.20 0.01 -5.33
N GLU A 60 8.96 -1.06 -5.56
CA GLU A 60 8.92 -2.22 -4.67
C GLU A 60 9.41 -1.87 -3.27
N GLN A 61 10.45 -1.06 -3.15
CA GLN A 61 10.93 -0.60 -1.84
C GLN A 61 9.85 0.22 -1.12
N ARG A 62 9.11 1.03 -1.86
CA ARG A 62 8.03 1.83 -1.28
C ARG A 62 6.92 0.93 -0.73
N LEU A 63 6.59 -0.15 -1.47
CA LEU A 63 5.61 -1.11 -1.01
C LEU A 63 6.10 -1.90 0.21
N ASP A 64 7.39 -2.17 0.28
CA ASP A 64 7.95 -2.82 1.47
C ASP A 64 7.74 -1.98 2.72
N ARG A 65 7.87 -0.66 2.60
CA ARG A 65 7.59 0.23 3.74
C ARG A 65 6.13 0.19 4.15
N VAL A 66 5.22 0.09 3.17
CA VAL A 66 3.79 -0.07 3.47
C VAL A 66 3.55 -1.39 4.22
N ARG A 67 4.21 -2.45 3.78
CA ARG A 67 4.10 -3.76 4.43
C ARG A 67 4.50 -3.70 5.89
N LEU A 68 5.49 -2.86 6.20
CA LEU A 68 5.93 -2.67 7.57
C LEU A 68 5.06 -1.70 8.35
N GLY A 69 4.01 -1.16 7.73
CA GLY A 69 3.08 -0.28 8.40
C GLY A 69 3.24 1.20 8.09
N ASN A 70 4.21 1.56 7.24
CA ASN A 70 4.49 2.95 6.94
C ASN A 70 3.84 3.35 5.60
N LEU A 71 2.66 3.99 5.68
CA LEU A 71 1.99 4.48 4.48
C LEU A 71 2.67 5.71 3.89
N GLY A 72 3.35 6.50 4.73
CA GLY A 72 4.10 7.65 4.25
C GLY A 72 3.23 8.64 3.49
N ASN A 73 3.70 9.04 2.31
CA ASN A 73 3.03 10.03 1.48
C ASN A 73 1.90 9.38 0.70
N SER A 74 0.72 9.31 1.33
CA SER A 74 -0.48 8.76 0.72
C SER A 74 -1.68 9.63 1.04
N LYS A 75 -2.70 9.57 0.18
CA LYS A 75 -3.91 10.36 0.39
C LYS A 75 -5.09 9.67 -0.25
N SER A 76 -6.29 9.96 0.27
CA SER A 76 -7.52 9.48 -0.34
C SER A 76 -7.77 10.22 -1.65
N VAL A 77 -8.22 9.48 -2.65
CA VAL A 77 -8.68 10.06 -3.92
C VAL A 77 -10.19 9.84 -4.09
N GLY A 78 -10.87 9.37 -3.04
CA GLY A 78 -12.31 9.18 -3.02
C GLY A 78 -12.71 7.74 -3.28
N GLU A 79 -13.94 7.42 -2.91
CA GLU A 79 -14.59 6.13 -3.18
C GLU A 79 -13.80 4.93 -2.66
N GLY A 80 -13.10 5.11 -1.54
CA GLY A 80 -12.37 4.02 -0.90
C GLY A 80 -10.98 3.77 -1.47
N VAL A 81 -10.54 4.58 -2.42
CA VAL A 81 -9.23 4.41 -3.05
C VAL A 81 -8.25 5.44 -2.51
N CYS A 82 -7.03 5.01 -2.28
CA CYS A 82 -5.93 5.86 -1.86
C CYS A 82 -4.82 5.85 -2.89
N GLU A 83 -4.09 6.95 -2.95
CA GLU A 83 -2.94 7.11 -3.84
C GLU A 83 -1.68 7.12 -3.00
N LEU A 84 -0.74 6.25 -3.32
CA LEU A 84 0.57 6.19 -2.68
C LEU A 84 1.58 6.80 -3.65
N LYS A 85 2.24 7.86 -3.23
CA LYS A 85 3.21 8.52 -4.09
C LYS A 85 4.57 7.88 -3.92
N VAL A 86 5.22 7.60 -5.05
CA VAL A 86 6.59 7.10 -5.08
C VAL A 86 7.46 8.23 -5.60
N ASP A 87 8.29 8.75 -4.71
CA ASP A 87 9.06 9.97 -5.00
C ASP A 87 10.36 9.61 -5.72
N PHE A 88 10.23 9.37 -7.01
CA PHE A 88 11.33 9.03 -7.91
C PHE A 88 10.96 9.57 -9.27
N TRP A 89 11.82 10.40 -9.86
CA TRP A 89 11.52 11.05 -11.14
C TRP A 89 11.17 10.02 -12.22
N PRO A 90 10.13 10.21 -13.02
CA PRO A 90 9.24 11.38 -13.14
C PRO A 90 8.08 11.43 -12.15
N GLY A 91 8.05 10.55 -11.17
CA GLY A 91 7.00 10.50 -10.19
C GLY A 91 5.99 9.42 -10.53
N TYR A 92 5.90 8.40 -9.66
CA TYR A 92 4.99 7.30 -9.86
C TYR A 92 3.95 7.28 -8.76
N ARG A 93 2.83 6.64 -9.03
CA ARG A 93 1.74 6.50 -8.08
C ARG A 93 1.23 5.08 -8.10
N VAL A 94 0.91 4.58 -6.91
CA VAL A 94 0.30 3.27 -6.76
C VAL A 94 -1.04 3.47 -6.07
N TYR A 95 -2.08 2.89 -6.61
CA TYR A 95 -3.43 3.05 -6.10
C TYR A 95 -3.85 1.79 -5.36
N PHE A 96 -4.46 1.98 -4.20
CA PHE A 96 -4.83 0.84 -3.36
C PHE A 96 -6.14 1.12 -2.63
N GLY A 97 -6.82 0.02 -2.26
CA GLY A 97 -7.92 0.04 -1.31
C GLY A 97 -7.47 -0.63 -0.04
N GLN A 98 -8.17 -0.38 1.04
CA GLN A 98 -7.76 -0.88 2.33
C GLN A 98 -8.93 -1.55 3.04
N PHE A 99 -8.69 -2.77 3.55
CA PHE A 99 -9.66 -3.49 4.36
C PHE A 99 -9.24 -3.43 5.80
N GLY A 100 -10.09 -2.81 6.63
CA GLY A 100 -9.76 -2.65 8.03
C GLY A 100 -8.44 -1.92 8.17
N SER A 101 -7.62 -2.34 9.11
CA SER A 101 -6.34 -1.68 9.38
C SER A 101 -5.14 -2.47 8.88
N THR A 102 -5.36 -3.66 8.31
CA THR A 102 -4.25 -4.57 8.01
C THR A 102 -4.08 -4.95 6.55
N ILE A 103 -5.14 -5.00 5.77
CA ILE A 103 -5.06 -5.48 4.39
C ILE A 103 -5.05 -4.31 3.42
N VAL A 104 -4.03 -4.29 2.55
CA VAL A 104 -3.88 -3.29 1.50
C VAL A 104 -3.96 -4.03 0.17
N LEU A 105 -4.95 -3.66 -0.66
CA LEU A 105 -5.12 -4.26 -1.97
C LEU A 105 -4.61 -3.31 -3.03
N ILE A 106 -3.52 -3.68 -3.70
CA ILE A 106 -2.91 -2.88 -4.75
C ILE A 106 -3.75 -3.05 -6.03
N LEU A 107 -4.22 -1.95 -6.56
CA LEU A 107 -5.16 -1.96 -7.69
C LEU A 107 -4.47 -1.74 -9.03
N CYS A 108 -3.65 -0.71 -9.11
CA CYS A 108 -2.93 -0.37 -10.34
C CYS A 108 -1.90 0.69 -10.03
N GLY A 109 -1.12 1.08 -11.03
CA GLY A 109 -0.13 2.12 -10.90
C GLY A 109 -0.06 2.96 -12.16
N GLY A 110 0.65 4.06 -12.06
CA GLY A 110 0.85 4.95 -13.18
C GLY A 110 1.81 6.06 -12.81
N ASP A 111 1.93 7.03 -13.72
CA ASP A 111 2.75 8.20 -13.45
C ASP A 111 1.86 9.45 -13.46
N LYS A 112 2.52 10.61 -13.38
CA LYS A 112 1.78 11.87 -13.33
C LYS A 112 0.95 12.11 -14.57
N SER A 113 1.43 11.67 -15.74
CA SER A 113 0.78 11.96 -17.02
C SER A 113 -0.55 11.22 -17.19
N SER A 114 -0.74 10.10 -16.50
CA SER A 114 -1.96 9.29 -16.63
C SER A 114 -2.80 9.31 -15.36
N GLN A 115 -2.53 10.22 -14.45
CA GLN A 115 -3.09 10.20 -13.11
C GLN A 115 -4.62 10.15 -13.08
N GLU A 116 -5.28 11.01 -13.83
CA GLU A 116 -6.75 11.04 -13.81
C GLU A 116 -7.35 9.72 -14.28
N GLN A 117 -6.83 9.19 -15.36
CA GLN A 117 -7.31 7.94 -15.91
C GLN A 117 -7.05 6.78 -14.95
N ASP A 118 -5.88 6.79 -14.34
CA ASP A 118 -5.50 5.73 -13.39
C ASP A 118 -6.40 5.75 -12.15
N ILE A 119 -6.75 6.94 -11.67
CA ILE A 119 -7.67 7.06 -10.54
C ILE A 119 -9.03 6.48 -10.89
N ARG A 120 -9.55 6.78 -12.09
CA ARG A 120 -10.84 6.23 -12.52
C ARG A 120 -10.77 4.71 -12.58
N LYS A 121 -9.71 4.16 -13.16
CA LYS A 121 -9.55 2.71 -13.24
C LYS A 121 -9.45 2.08 -11.86
N ALA A 122 -8.70 2.70 -10.97
CA ALA A 122 -8.55 2.18 -9.61
C ALA A 122 -9.91 2.12 -8.91
N LYS A 123 -10.73 3.15 -9.08
CA LYS A 123 -12.07 3.15 -8.48
C LYS A 123 -12.97 2.06 -9.06
N GLU A 124 -12.87 1.82 -10.36
CA GLU A 124 -13.62 0.73 -11.00
C GLU A 124 -13.18 -0.62 -10.46
N TYR A 125 -11.87 -0.84 -10.33
CA TYR A 125 -11.34 -2.08 -9.80
C TYR A 125 -11.76 -2.30 -8.36
N TRP A 126 -11.69 -1.25 -7.54
CA TRP A 126 -12.08 -1.34 -6.14
C TRP A 126 -13.56 -1.68 -5.99
N LYS A 127 -14.40 -1.03 -6.77
CA LYS A 127 -15.83 -1.28 -6.76
C LYS A 127 -16.13 -2.71 -7.17
N GLU A 128 -15.51 -3.19 -8.24
CA GLU A 128 -15.68 -4.56 -8.70
C GLU A 128 -15.27 -5.55 -7.62
N TYR A 129 -14.14 -5.28 -6.98
CA TYR A 129 -13.65 -6.16 -5.93
C TYR A 129 -14.61 -6.21 -4.75
N GLU A 130 -15.09 -5.04 -4.31
CA GLU A 130 -16.05 -5.00 -3.19
C GLU A 130 -17.34 -5.73 -3.53
N GLU A 131 -17.84 -5.53 -4.73
CA GLU A 131 -19.07 -6.21 -5.15
C GLU A 131 -18.88 -7.71 -5.22
N ARG A 132 -17.75 -8.16 -5.71
CA ARG A 132 -17.43 -9.58 -5.81
C ARG A 132 -17.32 -10.21 -4.43
N GLU A 133 -16.65 -9.53 -3.50
CA GLU A 133 -16.50 -10.04 -2.13
C GLU A 133 -17.83 -10.06 -1.40
N ASN A 134 -18.68 -9.07 -1.62
CA ASN A 134 -19.99 -9.02 -0.98
C ASN A 134 -20.97 -10.04 -1.53
N ALA A 135 -20.74 -10.51 -2.76
CA ALA A 135 -21.62 -11.52 -3.38
C ALA A 135 -21.36 -12.92 -2.81
N ASN A 136 -20.25 -13.11 -2.10
CA ASN A 136 -19.91 -14.40 -1.51
C ASN A 136 -20.29 -14.48 0.00
#